data_f40c9422e84853af8cca29502196b19f
#
_entry.id   f40c9422e84853af8cca29502196b19f
#
_cell.length_a   1.000
_cell.length_b   1.000
_cell.length_c   1.000
_cell.angle_alpha   90.00
_cell.angle_beta   90.00
_cell.angle_gamma   90.00
#
_symmetry.space_group_name_H-M   'P 1'
#
loop_
_entity.id
_entity.type
_entity.pdbx_description
1 polymer ?
#
loop_
_entity_poly.entity_id
_entity_poly.type
_entity_poly.pdbx_seq_one_letter_code
_entity_poly.pdbx_strand_id
1 'polypeptide(L)'
;VASLSSMVENREGANVRVMIIDDHEIVRRGISDIIDRADGLEVVAEAGSKAEAIRRADLMRPDVVLVDLQLPDGTGIEVIRALSQSVPQALPIVLTSFDDDEALAEALEVGARAYVLKSVHGAEISDVVRAVADGRVLLDERTVTRRRADHDDPTADLTNAERKVLVLIGEGLSNREIGAQLGVAEKTVKNHITSLLAKMGLQRRTQVAAWVASQRASGWRAGSRS
;
A
#
# COMPACT_ATOMS: atom_id res chain seq x y z
N VAL A 1 7.52 -41.84 0.76
CA VAL A 1 8.04 -40.49 1.12
C VAL A 1 8.59 -39.90 -0.19
N ALA A 2 7.70 -39.28 -1.00
CA ALA A 2 8.11 -38.53 -2.19
C ALA A 2 8.62 -37.17 -1.73
N SER A 3 9.84 -36.87 -2.10
CA SER A 3 10.61 -35.70 -1.70
C SER A 3 9.98 -34.41 -2.27
N LEU A 4 9.85 -33.37 -1.45
CA LEU A 4 9.49 -32.01 -1.84
C LEU A 4 10.40 -31.40 -2.94
N SER A 5 11.55 -32.03 -3.20
CA SER A 5 12.51 -31.63 -4.27
C SER A 5 11.99 -31.88 -5.68
N SER A 6 11.05 -32.81 -5.91
CA SER A 6 10.58 -33.14 -7.26
C SER A 6 9.46 -32.23 -7.79
N MET A 7 8.92 -31.33 -6.96
CA MET A 7 7.86 -30.39 -7.38
C MET A 7 8.41 -29.03 -7.88
N VAL A 8 9.70 -28.75 -7.69
CA VAL A 8 10.33 -27.48 -8.10
C VAL A 8 10.96 -27.57 -9.50
N GLU A 9 11.23 -28.76 -10.02
CA GLU A 9 12.03 -28.97 -11.24
C GLU A 9 11.28 -28.85 -12.58
N ASN A 10 9.97 -28.49 -12.62
CA ASN A 10 9.23 -28.55 -13.89
C ASN A 10 8.59 -27.21 -14.32
N ARG A 11 9.18 -26.05 -13.99
CA ARG A 11 8.65 -24.73 -14.38
C ARG A 11 9.61 -23.86 -15.22
N GLU A 12 10.71 -24.40 -15.73
CA GLU A 12 11.54 -23.66 -16.70
C GLU A 12 10.76 -23.45 -18.00
N GLY A 13 10.19 -22.24 -18.18
CA GLY A 13 9.51 -21.80 -19.40
C GLY A 13 7.99 -21.64 -19.34
N ALA A 14 7.31 -21.96 -18.24
CA ALA A 14 5.88 -21.71 -18.11
C ALA A 14 5.61 -20.30 -17.51
N ASN A 15 4.67 -19.57 -18.12
CA ASN A 15 4.24 -18.28 -17.57
C ASN A 15 3.60 -18.44 -16.19
N VAL A 16 3.83 -17.47 -15.30
CA VAL A 16 3.13 -17.34 -14.02
C VAL A 16 1.67 -17.01 -14.30
N ARG A 17 0.78 -17.85 -13.81
CA ARG A 17 -0.67 -17.75 -14.03
C ARG A 17 -1.29 -16.80 -13.02
N VAL A 18 -1.73 -15.64 -13.47
CA VAL A 18 -2.26 -14.56 -12.64
C VAL A 18 -3.78 -14.48 -12.74
N MET A 19 -4.44 -14.35 -11.60
CA MET A 19 -5.86 -14.01 -11.53
C MET A 19 -6.03 -12.62 -10.93
N ILE A 20 -6.96 -11.81 -11.48
CA ILE A 20 -7.25 -10.46 -11.03
C ILE A 20 -8.68 -10.38 -10.51
N ILE A 21 -8.84 -9.88 -9.28
CA ILE A 21 -10.13 -9.75 -8.60
C ILE A 21 -10.32 -8.30 -8.17
N ASP A 22 -11.21 -7.59 -8.85
CA ASP A 22 -11.50 -6.16 -8.62
C ASP A 22 -12.89 -5.86 -9.21
N ASP A 23 -13.75 -5.16 -8.50
CA ASP A 23 -15.08 -4.82 -9.00
C ASP A 23 -15.08 -3.67 -10.01
N HIS A 24 -13.98 -2.88 -10.05
CA HIS A 24 -13.80 -1.78 -10.99
C HIS A 24 -13.24 -2.29 -12.34
N GLU A 25 -14.08 -2.42 -13.35
CA GLU A 25 -13.72 -2.94 -14.67
C GLU A 25 -12.52 -2.21 -15.31
N ILE A 26 -12.43 -0.89 -15.18
CA ILE A 26 -11.34 -0.08 -15.76
C ILE A 26 -10.00 -0.43 -15.08
N VAL A 27 -9.99 -0.57 -13.76
CA VAL A 27 -8.79 -0.94 -12.98
C VAL A 27 -8.37 -2.34 -13.35
N ARG A 28 -9.30 -3.29 -13.35
CA ARG A 28 -9.07 -4.69 -13.70
C ARG A 28 -8.46 -4.84 -15.10
N ARG A 29 -9.02 -4.17 -16.11
CA ARG A 29 -8.46 -4.16 -17.48
C ARG A 29 -7.09 -3.52 -17.53
N GLY A 30 -6.86 -2.41 -16.83
CA GLY A 30 -5.56 -1.76 -16.78
C GLY A 30 -4.48 -2.67 -16.20
N ILE A 31 -4.79 -3.41 -15.13
CA ILE A 31 -3.87 -4.38 -14.54
C ILE A 31 -3.66 -5.57 -15.46
N SER A 32 -4.72 -6.09 -16.12
CA SER A 32 -4.64 -7.16 -17.09
C SER A 32 -3.68 -6.83 -18.24
N ASP A 33 -3.83 -5.64 -18.84
CA ASP A 33 -2.94 -5.14 -19.89
C ASP A 33 -1.46 -5.05 -19.45
N ILE A 34 -1.22 -4.70 -18.19
CA ILE A 34 0.14 -4.60 -17.63
C ILE A 34 0.75 -6.00 -17.47
N ILE A 35 0.00 -6.94 -16.91
CA ILE A 35 0.45 -8.31 -16.68
C ILE A 35 0.71 -9.02 -18.01
N ASP A 36 -0.21 -8.93 -18.97
CA ASP A 36 -0.10 -9.63 -20.27
C ASP A 36 1.03 -9.07 -21.15
N ARG A 37 1.48 -7.82 -20.92
CA ARG A 37 2.67 -7.26 -21.61
C ARG A 37 3.98 -7.63 -20.94
N ALA A 38 3.94 -8.20 -19.75
CA ALA A 38 5.12 -8.55 -18.99
C ALA A 38 5.58 -9.97 -19.29
N ASP A 39 6.81 -10.14 -19.78
CA ASP A 39 7.36 -11.46 -20.11
C ASP A 39 7.26 -12.42 -18.92
N GLY A 40 6.82 -13.64 -19.21
CA GLY A 40 6.71 -14.72 -18.24
C GLY A 40 5.48 -14.62 -17.30
N LEU A 41 4.53 -13.71 -17.57
CA LEU A 41 3.25 -13.61 -16.86
C LEU A 41 2.10 -13.81 -17.83
N GLU A 42 0.96 -14.33 -17.36
CA GLU A 42 -0.28 -14.43 -18.14
C GLU A 42 -1.51 -14.27 -17.24
N VAL A 43 -2.51 -13.52 -17.67
CA VAL A 43 -3.79 -13.44 -16.98
C VAL A 43 -4.67 -14.63 -17.38
N VAL A 44 -4.93 -15.51 -16.42
CA VAL A 44 -5.74 -16.72 -16.67
C VAL A 44 -7.20 -16.56 -16.27
N ALA A 45 -7.50 -15.59 -15.41
CA ALA A 45 -8.87 -15.28 -15.00
C ALA A 45 -9.00 -13.85 -14.46
N GLU A 46 -10.20 -13.32 -14.62
CA GLU A 46 -10.64 -12.07 -13.99
C GLU A 46 -11.94 -12.34 -13.22
N ALA A 47 -12.19 -11.59 -12.15
CA ALA A 47 -13.46 -11.64 -11.42
C ALA A 47 -13.82 -10.25 -10.85
N GLY A 48 -15.11 -9.92 -10.87
CA GLY A 48 -15.64 -8.68 -10.32
C GLY A 48 -16.38 -8.86 -8.98
N SER A 49 -16.38 -10.09 -8.42
CA SER A 49 -17.04 -10.39 -7.15
C SER A 49 -16.40 -11.59 -6.44
N LYS A 50 -16.65 -11.72 -5.14
CA LYS A 50 -16.19 -12.85 -4.32
C LYS A 50 -16.68 -14.20 -4.87
N ALA A 51 -17.96 -14.32 -5.16
CA ALA A 51 -18.54 -15.56 -5.65
C ALA A 51 -17.94 -15.99 -6.99
N GLU A 52 -17.70 -15.03 -7.90
CA GLU A 52 -17.04 -15.28 -9.18
C GLU A 52 -15.58 -15.67 -8.99
N ALA A 53 -14.87 -14.99 -8.08
CA ALA A 53 -13.47 -15.24 -7.78
C ALA A 53 -13.24 -16.67 -7.31
N ILE A 54 -13.98 -17.15 -6.33
CA ILE A 54 -13.84 -18.50 -5.79
C ILE A 54 -14.10 -19.54 -6.89
N ARG A 55 -15.19 -19.39 -7.65
CA ARG A 55 -15.53 -20.32 -8.74
C ARG A 55 -14.46 -20.36 -9.82
N ARG A 56 -13.95 -19.21 -10.27
CA ARG A 56 -12.93 -19.14 -11.33
C ARG A 56 -11.58 -19.64 -10.87
N ALA A 57 -11.19 -19.34 -9.64
CA ALA A 57 -9.91 -19.81 -9.08
C ALA A 57 -9.87 -21.36 -9.02
N ASP A 58 -10.96 -22.01 -8.64
CA ASP A 58 -11.06 -23.47 -8.62
C ASP A 58 -10.85 -24.10 -10.00
N LEU A 59 -11.37 -23.46 -11.05
CA LEU A 59 -11.26 -23.94 -12.43
C LEU A 59 -9.87 -23.65 -13.02
N MET A 60 -9.38 -22.43 -12.81
CA MET A 60 -8.19 -21.93 -13.49
C MET A 60 -6.90 -22.19 -12.73
N ARG A 61 -6.96 -22.51 -11.42
CA ARG A 61 -5.80 -22.83 -10.59
C ARG A 61 -4.64 -21.83 -10.76
N PRO A 62 -4.83 -20.53 -10.47
CA PRO A 62 -3.80 -19.52 -10.61
C PRO A 62 -2.63 -19.77 -9.66
N ASP A 63 -1.45 -19.26 -10.01
CA ASP A 63 -0.25 -19.24 -9.15
C ASP A 63 -0.27 -18.02 -8.23
N VAL A 64 -0.68 -16.86 -8.77
CA VAL A 64 -0.78 -15.60 -8.05
C VAL A 64 -2.19 -15.01 -8.21
N VAL A 65 -2.74 -14.44 -7.14
CA VAL A 65 -4.05 -13.79 -7.16
C VAL A 65 -3.90 -12.35 -6.67
N LEU A 66 -4.23 -11.40 -7.54
CA LEU A 66 -4.33 -9.98 -7.18
C LEU A 66 -5.76 -9.72 -6.70
N VAL A 67 -5.94 -9.27 -5.45
CA VAL A 67 -7.26 -9.20 -4.81
C VAL A 67 -7.51 -7.80 -4.26
N ASP A 68 -8.59 -7.15 -4.75
CA ASP A 68 -9.10 -5.95 -4.10
C ASP A 68 -9.74 -6.30 -2.74
N LEU A 69 -9.54 -5.45 -1.75
CA LEU A 69 -10.15 -5.59 -0.43
C LEU A 69 -11.66 -5.39 -0.43
N GLN A 70 -12.17 -4.53 -1.31
CA GLN A 70 -13.59 -4.21 -1.40
C GLN A 70 -14.22 -4.88 -2.60
N LEU A 71 -15.23 -5.73 -2.36
CA LEU A 71 -15.99 -6.42 -3.37
C LEU A 71 -17.51 -6.25 -3.09
N PRO A 72 -18.36 -6.27 -4.11
CA PRO A 72 -19.79 -5.99 -3.96
C PRO A 72 -20.55 -7.02 -3.09
N ASP A 73 -20.01 -8.22 -2.94
CA ASP A 73 -20.62 -9.36 -2.23
C ASP A 73 -19.75 -9.87 -1.06
N GLY A 74 -18.76 -9.08 -0.60
CA GLY A 74 -17.90 -9.43 0.52
C GLY A 74 -16.55 -8.72 0.49
N THR A 75 -15.54 -9.27 1.16
CA THR A 75 -14.21 -8.70 1.24
C THR A 75 -13.16 -9.55 0.54
N GLY A 76 -12.06 -8.92 0.10
CA GLY A 76 -10.90 -9.65 -0.43
C GLY A 76 -10.27 -10.59 0.59
N ILE A 77 -10.35 -10.25 1.87
CA ILE A 77 -9.89 -11.11 2.97
C ILE A 77 -10.68 -12.44 3.01
N GLU A 78 -12.00 -12.37 2.83
CA GLU A 78 -12.84 -13.58 2.75
C GLU A 78 -12.49 -14.42 1.53
N VAL A 79 -12.15 -13.78 0.40
CA VAL A 79 -11.66 -14.49 -0.81
C VAL A 79 -10.38 -15.22 -0.49
N ILE A 80 -9.38 -14.56 0.11
CA ILE A 80 -8.08 -15.16 0.44
C ILE A 80 -8.28 -16.36 1.38
N ARG A 81 -9.13 -16.24 2.41
CA ARG A 81 -9.46 -17.34 3.31
C ARG A 81 -10.11 -18.53 2.59
N ALA A 82 -11.01 -18.28 1.64
CA ALA A 82 -11.63 -19.32 0.85
C ALA A 82 -10.61 -20.02 -0.07
N LEU A 83 -9.77 -19.25 -0.75
CA LEU A 83 -8.73 -19.77 -1.66
C LEU A 83 -7.66 -20.55 -0.92
N SER A 84 -7.30 -20.20 0.31
CA SER A 84 -6.34 -20.96 1.11
C SER A 84 -6.79 -22.42 1.36
N GLN A 85 -8.09 -22.69 1.27
CA GLN A 85 -8.66 -24.04 1.42
C GLN A 85 -8.83 -24.75 0.07
N SER A 86 -9.30 -24.04 -0.97
CA SER A 86 -9.64 -24.66 -2.25
C SER A 86 -8.48 -24.64 -3.26
N VAL A 87 -7.62 -23.63 -3.21
CA VAL A 87 -6.47 -23.41 -4.10
C VAL A 87 -5.22 -23.03 -3.30
N PRO A 88 -4.73 -23.90 -2.40
CA PRO A 88 -3.68 -23.55 -1.43
C PRO A 88 -2.33 -23.16 -2.04
N GLN A 89 -2.11 -23.46 -3.33
CA GLN A 89 -0.91 -23.02 -4.07
C GLN A 89 -0.99 -21.56 -4.53
N ALA A 90 -2.19 -20.96 -4.59
CA ALA A 90 -2.35 -19.57 -5.02
C ALA A 90 -1.76 -18.61 -4.00
N LEU A 91 -0.90 -17.70 -4.45
CA LEU A 91 -0.21 -16.72 -3.62
C LEU A 91 -0.95 -15.38 -3.70
N PRO A 92 -1.60 -14.93 -2.60
CA PRO A 92 -2.40 -13.72 -2.65
C PRO A 92 -1.56 -12.46 -2.50
N ILE A 93 -1.85 -11.45 -3.34
CA ILE A 93 -1.38 -10.08 -3.28
C ILE A 93 -2.61 -9.19 -3.10
N VAL A 94 -2.64 -8.40 -2.06
CA VAL A 94 -3.74 -7.45 -1.82
C VAL A 94 -3.52 -6.19 -2.64
N LEU A 95 -4.56 -5.77 -3.37
CA LEU A 95 -4.66 -4.47 -4.03
C LEU A 95 -5.60 -3.57 -3.24
N THR A 96 -5.25 -2.30 -3.09
CA THR A 96 -6.10 -1.36 -2.36
C THR A 96 -5.95 0.07 -2.88
N SER A 97 -7.01 0.85 -2.74
CA SER A 97 -7.00 2.28 -3.03
C SER A 97 -6.57 3.12 -1.82
N PHE A 98 -6.55 2.55 -0.62
CA PHE A 98 -6.29 3.24 0.63
C PHE A 98 -5.17 2.56 1.42
N ASP A 99 -4.41 3.38 2.12
CA ASP A 99 -3.40 2.93 3.07
C ASP A 99 -4.10 2.77 4.43
N ASP A 100 -4.57 1.54 4.71
CA ASP A 100 -5.31 1.17 5.91
C ASP A 100 -4.52 0.12 6.70
N ASP A 101 -4.01 0.51 7.87
CA ASP A 101 -3.16 -0.34 8.71
C ASP A 101 -3.92 -1.54 9.31
N GLU A 102 -5.23 -1.41 9.54
CA GLU A 102 -6.04 -2.50 10.05
C GLU A 102 -6.23 -3.57 8.98
N ALA A 103 -6.57 -3.13 7.75
CA ALA A 103 -6.66 -4.01 6.58
C ALA A 103 -5.33 -4.68 6.22
N LEU A 104 -4.21 -3.95 6.39
CA LEU A 104 -2.87 -4.49 6.20
C LEU A 104 -2.55 -5.61 7.21
N ALA A 105 -2.90 -5.41 8.48
CA ALA A 105 -2.69 -6.42 9.52
C ALA A 105 -3.55 -7.66 9.28
N GLU A 106 -4.84 -7.49 8.92
CA GLU A 106 -5.73 -8.59 8.60
C GLU A 106 -5.26 -9.36 7.35
N ALA A 107 -4.76 -8.65 6.33
CA ALA A 107 -4.18 -9.26 5.13
C ALA A 107 -2.99 -10.17 5.47
N LEU A 108 -2.10 -9.73 6.38
CA LEU A 108 -0.98 -10.55 6.86
C LEU A 108 -1.46 -11.82 7.57
N GLU A 109 -2.47 -11.72 8.45
CA GLU A 109 -3.02 -12.85 9.19
C GLU A 109 -3.62 -13.93 8.29
N VAL A 110 -4.24 -13.54 7.17
CA VAL A 110 -4.82 -14.49 6.20
C VAL A 110 -3.81 -15.03 5.19
N GLY A 111 -2.53 -14.62 5.30
CA GLY A 111 -1.44 -15.16 4.49
C GLY A 111 -1.18 -14.41 3.18
N ALA A 112 -1.59 -13.16 3.05
CA ALA A 112 -1.19 -12.33 1.92
C ALA A 112 0.34 -12.21 1.84
N ARG A 113 0.90 -12.28 0.63
CA ARG A 113 2.34 -12.24 0.37
C ARG A 113 2.85 -10.83 0.10
N ALA A 114 1.97 -9.98 -0.41
CA ALA A 114 2.26 -8.59 -0.69
C ALA A 114 1.00 -7.74 -0.52
N TYR A 115 1.21 -6.44 -0.35
CA TYR A 115 0.17 -5.42 -0.27
C TYR A 115 0.58 -4.26 -1.19
N VAL A 116 -0.25 -3.91 -2.16
CA VAL A 116 0.06 -2.95 -3.22
C VAL A 116 -1.05 -1.92 -3.33
N LEU A 117 -0.67 -0.64 -3.34
CA LEU A 117 -1.61 0.44 -3.62
C LEU A 117 -1.96 0.47 -5.12
N LYS A 118 -3.23 0.63 -5.47
CA LYS A 118 -3.70 0.75 -6.87
C LYS A 118 -3.15 2.00 -7.58
N SER A 119 -2.59 2.96 -6.83
CA SER A 119 -1.95 4.17 -7.36
C SER A 119 -0.51 3.98 -7.83
N VAL A 120 0.11 2.81 -7.57
CA VAL A 120 1.49 2.52 -8.02
C VAL A 120 1.57 2.38 -9.54
N HIS A 121 2.78 2.62 -10.09
CA HIS A 121 3.02 2.48 -11.53
C HIS A 121 2.95 1.01 -11.96
N GLY A 122 2.42 0.78 -13.15
CA GLY A 122 2.16 -0.58 -13.65
C GLY A 122 3.37 -1.53 -13.64
N ALA A 123 4.58 -1.01 -13.92
CA ALA A 123 5.80 -1.81 -13.85
C ALA A 123 6.06 -2.41 -12.46
N GLU A 124 5.70 -1.70 -11.39
CA GLU A 124 5.87 -2.17 -10.02
C GLU A 124 4.94 -3.37 -9.71
N ILE A 125 3.73 -3.41 -10.30
CA ILE A 125 2.79 -4.52 -10.09
C ILE A 125 3.36 -5.82 -10.66
N SER A 126 3.90 -5.80 -11.89
CA SER A 126 4.50 -6.99 -12.50
C SER A 126 5.74 -7.47 -11.76
N ASP A 127 6.56 -6.56 -11.23
CA ASP A 127 7.73 -6.90 -10.42
C ASP A 127 7.34 -7.54 -9.07
N VAL A 128 6.27 -7.03 -8.42
CA VAL A 128 5.71 -7.63 -7.20
C VAL A 128 5.16 -9.03 -7.49
N VAL A 129 4.43 -9.21 -8.60
CA VAL A 129 3.89 -10.52 -9.01
C VAL A 129 5.02 -11.55 -9.21
N ARG A 130 6.09 -11.19 -9.93
CA ARG A 130 7.27 -12.06 -10.10
C ARG A 130 7.91 -12.41 -8.77
N ALA A 131 8.13 -11.37 -7.92
CA ALA A 131 8.74 -11.58 -6.62
C ALA A 131 7.95 -12.54 -5.73
N VAL A 132 6.62 -12.44 -5.74
CA VAL A 132 5.73 -13.33 -4.98
C VAL A 132 5.72 -14.72 -5.61
N ALA A 133 5.68 -14.85 -6.94
CA ALA A 133 5.76 -16.13 -7.64
C ALA A 133 7.07 -16.88 -7.34
N ASP A 134 8.18 -16.14 -7.18
CA ASP A 134 9.48 -16.67 -6.73
C ASP A 134 9.51 -17.05 -5.24
N GLY A 135 8.39 -16.95 -4.53
CA GLY A 135 8.25 -17.30 -3.12
C GLY A 135 8.65 -16.20 -2.12
N ARG A 136 8.94 -14.98 -2.58
CA ARG A 136 9.22 -13.86 -1.69
C ARG A 136 7.96 -13.40 -0.96
N VAL A 137 8.12 -12.98 0.29
CA VAL A 137 7.09 -12.34 1.09
C VAL A 137 7.47 -10.87 1.23
N LEU A 138 6.64 -9.99 0.67
CA LEU A 138 6.83 -8.54 0.69
C LEU A 138 5.94 -7.84 1.74
N LEU A 139 5.08 -8.61 2.40
CA LEU A 139 4.26 -8.20 3.51
C LEU A 139 4.63 -9.07 4.71
N ASP A 140 5.34 -8.49 5.68
CA ASP A 140 5.73 -9.13 6.94
C ASP A 140 5.37 -8.23 8.14
N GLU A 141 5.49 -8.76 9.37
CA GLU A 141 5.21 -8.00 10.60
C GLU A 141 6.06 -6.74 10.72
N ARG A 142 7.29 -6.73 10.19
CA ARG A 142 8.18 -5.56 10.19
C ARG A 142 7.65 -4.48 9.28
N THR A 143 7.14 -4.85 8.10
CA THR A 143 6.51 -3.94 7.15
C THR A 143 5.26 -3.32 7.76
N VAL A 144 4.39 -4.13 8.39
CA VAL A 144 3.19 -3.66 9.10
C VAL A 144 3.57 -2.71 10.24
N THR A 145 4.52 -3.10 11.09
CA THR A 145 4.98 -2.28 12.22
C THR A 145 5.61 -0.96 11.75
N ARG A 146 6.41 -1.00 10.66
CA ARG A 146 7.03 0.18 10.09
C ARG A 146 5.99 1.14 9.50
N ARG A 147 4.98 0.63 8.78
CA ARG A 147 3.89 1.45 8.26
C ARG A 147 3.06 2.07 9.37
N ARG A 148 2.69 1.31 10.42
CA ARG A 148 2.02 1.85 11.60
C ARG A 148 2.84 2.98 12.25
N ALA A 149 4.14 2.81 12.41
CA ALA A 149 5.02 3.84 12.94
C ALA A 149 5.14 5.06 12.00
N ASP A 150 5.06 4.86 10.68
CA ASP A 150 5.04 5.94 9.69
C ASP A 150 3.65 6.65 9.65
N HIS A 151 2.54 5.94 9.89
CA HIS A 151 1.19 6.51 10.04
C HIS A 151 0.97 7.23 11.38
N ASP A 152 1.63 6.78 12.45
CA ASP A 152 1.66 7.49 13.73
C ASP A 152 2.50 8.78 13.68
N ASP A 153 3.26 9.03 12.60
CA ASP A 153 3.94 10.29 12.34
C ASP A 153 3.05 11.21 11.48
N PRO A 154 2.26 12.12 12.07
CA PRO A 154 1.40 13.03 11.32
C PRO A 154 2.17 13.98 10.41
N THR A 155 3.50 13.89 10.38
CA THR A 155 4.35 14.66 9.47
C THR A 155 4.81 13.86 8.24
N ALA A 156 4.47 12.58 8.13
CA ALA A 156 4.92 11.72 7.02
C ALA A 156 4.59 12.32 5.63
N ASP A 157 3.37 12.85 5.47
CA ASP A 157 2.86 13.41 4.22
C ASP A 157 3.24 14.88 3.97
N LEU A 158 4.00 15.49 4.86
CA LEU A 158 4.39 16.89 4.72
C LEU A 158 5.50 17.04 3.68
N THR A 159 5.32 18.01 2.76
CA THR A 159 6.39 18.45 1.86
C THR A 159 7.53 19.11 2.64
N ASN A 160 8.70 19.24 2.03
CA ASN A 160 9.84 19.93 2.64
C ASN A 160 9.53 21.38 3.05
N ALA A 161 8.68 22.09 2.28
CA ALA A 161 8.24 23.44 2.61
C ALA A 161 7.33 23.44 3.85
N GLU A 162 6.37 22.52 3.92
CA GLU A 162 5.46 22.38 5.06
C GLU A 162 6.20 21.94 6.33
N ARG A 163 7.20 21.05 6.23
CA ARG A 163 8.06 20.68 7.37
C ARG A 163 8.84 21.87 7.92
N LYS A 164 9.39 22.74 7.06
CA LYS A 164 10.05 23.98 7.49
C LYS A 164 9.06 24.90 8.21
N VAL A 165 7.86 25.08 7.65
CA VAL A 165 6.79 25.88 8.27
C VAL A 165 6.37 25.29 9.62
N LEU A 166 6.23 23.96 9.73
CA LEU A 166 5.92 23.25 10.98
C LEU A 166 6.90 23.61 12.10
N VAL A 167 8.21 23.52 11.82
CA VAL A 167 9.26 23.85 12.80
C VAL A 167 9.15 25.27 13.27
N LEU A 168 8.97 26.22 12.35
CA LEU A 168 8.89 27.65 12.65
C LEU A 168 7.60 28.03 13.41
N ILE A 169 6.50 27.30 13.19
CA ILE A 169 5.30 27.41 14.03
C ILE A 169 5.61 26.96 15.45
N GLY A 170 6.36 25.86 15.62
CA GLY A 170 6.79 25.36 16.93
C GLY A 170 7.75 26.29 17.66
N GLU A 171 8.42 27.20 16.95
CA GLU A 171 9.24 28.29 17.49
C GLU A 171 8.43 29.56 17.83
N GLY A 172 7.13 29.54 17.53
CA GLY A 172 6.23 30.64 17.85
C GLY A 172 6.21 31.80 16.83
N LEU A 173 6.87 31.66 15.67
CA LEU A 173 6.96 32.72 14.66
C LEU A 173 5.60 33.01 14.04
N SER A 174 5.30 34.28 13.74
CA SER A 174 4.14 34.70 12.94
C SER A 174 4.31 34.35 11.46
N ASN A 175 3.22 34.37 10.68
CA ASN A 175 3.29 34.08 9.24
C ASN A 175 4.22 35.04 8.49
N ARG A 176 4.29 36.30 8.92
CA ARG A 176 5.18 37.32 8.37
C ARG A 176 6.65 36.98 8.63
N GLU A 177 6.99 36.55 9.84
CA GLU A 177 8.35 36.15 10.23
C GLU A 177 8.77 34.87 9.51
N ILE A 178 7.86 33.89 9.41
CA ILE A 178 8.08 32.65 8.63
C ILE A 178 8.34 32.99 7.17
N GLY A 179 7.52 33.89 6.59
CA GLY A 179 7.71 34.34 5.21
C GLY A 179 9.05 35.01 4.98
N ALA A 180 9.46 35.90 5.89
CA ALA A 180 10.76 36.54 5.86
C ALA A 180 11.91 35.52 5.94
N GLN A 181 11.82 34.51 6.81
CA GLN A 181 12.86 33.49 7.00
C GLN A 181 12.96 32.51 5.83
N LEU A 182 11.84 32.16 5.19
CA LEU A 182 11.78 31.24 4.07
C LEU A 182 11.91 31.93 2.70
N GLY A 183 11.94 33.27 2.64
CA GLY A 183 12.00 34.01 1.40
C GLY A 183 10.71 33.95 0.57
N VAL A 184 9.55 33.80 1.19
CA VAL A 184 8.24 33.67 0.53
C VAL A 184 7.23 34.70 1.06
N ALA A 185 6.20 34.99 0.26
CA ALA A 185 5.13 35.91 0.68
C ALA A 185 4.30 35.31 1.84
N GLU A 186 3.79 36.15 2.73
CA GLU A 186 2.91 35.75 3.84
C GLU A 186 1.69 34.93 3.38
N LYS A 187 1.15 35.24 2.20
CA LYS A 187 0.05 34.48 1.58
C LYS A 187 0.45 33.03 1.28
N THR A 188 1.69 32.82 0.83
CA THR A 188 2.25 31.48 0.56
C THR A 188 2.37 30.69 1.88
N VAL A 189 2.84 31.33 2.95
CA VAL A 189 2.89 30.72 4.29
C VAL A 189 1.50 30.30 4.76
N LYS A 190 0.47 31.14 4.58
CA LYS A 190 -0.93 30.79 4.90
C LYS A 190 -1.40 29.56 4.15
N ASN A 191 -1.07 29.43 2.88
CA ASN A 191 -1.42 28.26 2.08
C ASN A 191 -0.72 26.99 2.60
N HIS A 192 0.59 27.08 2.91
CA HIS A 192 1.32 25.96 3.50
C HIS A 192 0.74 25.54 4.85
N ILE A 193 0.32 26.50 5.70
CA ILE A 193 -0.32 26.19 7.00
C ILE A 193 -1.66 25.49 6.78
N THR A 194 -2.48 25.93 5.84
CA THR A 194 -3.78 25.29 5.55
C THR A 194 -3.58 23.86 5.09
N SER A 195 -2.64 23.62 4.18
CA SER A 195 -2.30 22.28 3.68
C SER A 195 -1.73 21.39 4.80
N LEU A 196 -0.81 21.92 5.59
CA LEU A 196 -0.20 21.23 6.73
C LEU A 196 -1.26 20.81 7.76
N LEU A 197 -2.20 21.72 8.12
CA LEU A 197 -3.27 21.42 9.06
C LEU A 197 -4.15 20.27 8.54
N ALA A 198 -4.53 20.29 7.24
CA ALA A 198 -5.32 19.25 6.63
C ALA A 198 -4.61 17.89 6.67
N LYS A 199 -3.31 17.85 6.31
CA LYS A 199 -2.50 16.63 6.30
C LYS A 199 -2.25 16.05 7.69
N MET A 200 -2.11 16.89 8.70
CA MET A 200 -1.94 16.47 10.09
C MET A 200 -3.28 16.17 10.82
N GLY A 201 -4.43 16.32 10.17
CA GLY A 201 -5.74 16.18 10.81
C GLY A 201 -6.04 17.23 11.88
N LEU A 202 -5.35 18.40 11.85
CA LEU A 202 -5.47 19.46 12.83
C LEU A 202 -6.34 20.62 12.29
N GLN A 203 -7.02 21.31 13.21
CA GLN A 203 -7.91 22.42 12.82
C GLN A 203 -7.33 23.81 13.11
N ARG A 204 -6.37 23.92 14.01
CA ARG A 204 -5.84 25.20 14.50
C ARG A 204 -4.32 25.19 14.60
N ARG A 205 -3.70 26.32 14.24
CA ARG A 205 -2.25 26.55 14.40
C ARG A 205 -1.73 26.25 15.82
N THR A 206 -2.53 26.56 16.85
CA THR A 206 -2.16 26.29 18.26
C THR A 206 -1.99 24.79 18.54
N GLN A 207 -2.74 23.94 17.84
CA GLN A 207 -2.59 22.49 17.95
C GLN A 207 -1.28 22.02 17.34
N VAL A 208 -0.85 22.64 16.22
CA VAL A 208 0.47 22.40 15.62
C VAL A 208 1.59 22.76 16.59
N ALA A 209 1.52 23.96 17.21
CA ALA A 209 2.52 24.39 18.17
C ALA A 209 2.60 23.46 19.39
N ALA A 210 1.44 23.05 19.93
CA ALA A 210 1.36 22.09 21.04
C ALA A 210 1.95 20.72 20.66
N TRP A 211 1.65 20.23 19.46
CA TRP A 211 2.20 18.97 18.94
C TRP A 211 3.73 19.05 18.81
N VAL A 212 4.29 20.10 18.21
CA VAL A 212 5.75 20.28 18.10
C VAL A 212 6.41 20.34 19.49
N ALA A 213 5.78 21.02 20.45
CA ALA A 213 6.29 21.09 21.82
C ALA A 213 6.34 19.71 22.50
N SER A 214 5.29 18.88 22.32
CA SER A 214 5.25 17.51 22.88
C SER A 214 6.32 16.62 22.23
N GLN A 215 6.54 16.74 20.92
CA GLN A 215 7.54 15.96 20.19
C GLN A 215 8.98 16.34 20.60
N ARG A 216 9.25 17.61 20.84
CA ARG A 216 10.57 18.04 21.37
C ARG A 216 10.86 17.47 22.77
N ALA A 217 9.84 17.33 23.59
CA ALA A 217 9.97 16.71 24.91
C ALA A 217 10.29 15.20 24.83
N SER A 218 9.85 14.50 23.76
CA SER A 218 10.13 13.09 23.48
C SER A 218 11.38 12.83 22.63
N GLY A 219 12.20 13.88 22.35
CA GLY A 219 13.46 13.74 21.61
C GLY A 219 13.36 13.82 20.09
N TRP A 220 12.21 14.18 19.54
CA TRP A 220 12.03 14.33 18.10
C TRP A 220 12.88 15.48 17.51
N ARG A 221 13.55 15.22 16.38
CA ARG A 221 14.28 16.22 15.60
C ARG A 221 13.74 16.24 14.17
N ALA A 222 13.18 17.37 13.76
CA ALA A 222 12.76 17.58 12.38
C ALA A 222 14.00 17.53 11.45
N GLY A 223 14.18 16.45 10.69
CA GLY A 223 15.23 16.41 9.67
C GLY A 223 16.23 15.26 9.74
N SER A 224 16.01 14.17 10.45
CA SER A 224 16.94 13.04 10.51
C SER A 224 16.62 11.90 9.53
N ARG A 225 16.18 12.22 8.30
CA ARG A 225 16.24 11.26 7.17
C ARG A 225 17.03 11.94 6.05
N SER A 226 18.32 11.56 5.95
CA SER A 226 19.13 11.78 4.75
C SER A 226 18.82 10.72 3.73
#